data_c2210af2f0966c1340f8a24b210971d5
#
_entry.id   c2210af2f0966c1340f8a24b210971d5
#
_cell.length_a   1.000
_cell.length_b   1.000
_cell.length_c   1.000
_cell.angle_alpha   90.00
_cell.angle_beta   90.00
_cell.angle_gamma   90.00
#
_symmetry.space_group_name_H-M   'P 1'
#
loop_
_entity.id
_entity.type
_entity.pdbx_description
1 polymer ?
#
loop_
_entity_poly.entity_id
_entity_poly.type
_entity_poly.pdbx_seq_one_letter_code
_entity_poly.pdbx_strand_id
1 'polypeptide(L)'
;ALLVASLAGCTEDTLVPTDTPAPVDTLAPAQIEAPEETTPPEEVAPNTRTFTDSIGRTVELPTEIEKVAVSGPLAQIVLFALCPDKLVGIASAWDASAEQYLATEYYNLPELGQLYGGQGELNLETLLASGAEIVIDVGEPKDSAVEDIDALQEQTGIPFVHVTTTTETMGDAYHKLGELVGMPDAAEELAAYCDRIYAQTLALAECVEKVN
;
A
#
# COMPACT_ATOMS: atom_id res chain seq x y z
N ALA A 1 -26.23 51.01 3.85
CA ALA A 1 -26.17 52.10 2.89
C ALA A 1 -25.51 51.58 1.63
N LEU A 2 -26.27 51.21 0.64
CA LEU A 2 -26.64 51.97 -0.55
C LEU A 2 -25.39 52.21 -1.44
N LEU A 3 -25.33 51.97 -2.69
CA LEU A 3 -26.22 51.98 -3.86
C LEU A 3 -25.32 51.50 -5.04
N VAL A 4 -25.70 50.57 -5.89
CA VAL A 4 -26.44 50.70 -7.14
C VAL A 4 -25.70 51.39 -8.31
N ALA A 5 -25.84 50.69 -9.40
CA ALA A 5 -26.06 51.09 -10.79
C ALA A 5 -24.85 50.98 -11.71
N SER A 6 -24.87 50.29 -12.78
CA SER A 6 -25.81 50.12 -13.90
C SER A 6 -25.28 50.74 -15.20
N LEU A 7 -25.56 50.00 -16.27
CA LEU A 7 -25.75 50.42 -17.68
C LEU A 7 -24.51 50.33 -18.58
N ALA A 8 -24.50 49.45 -19.55
CA ALA A 8 -25.25 49.35 -20.82
C ALA A 8 -24.73 50.28 -21.92
N GLY A 9 -24.50 49.73 -23.07
CA GLY A 9 -24.23 50.46 -24.30
C GLY A 9 -24.01 49.55 -25.50
N CYS A 10 -25.06 49.26 -26.18
CA CYS A 10 -25.15 48.77 -27.57
C CYS A 10 -24.46 49.73 -28.55
N THR A 11 -24.06 49.29 -29.70
CA THR A 11 -24.71 49.41 -31.03
C THR A 11 -23.73 49.03 -32.12
N GLU A 12 -24.14 48.14 -32.99
CA GLU A 12 -24.49 48.34 -34.42
C GLU A 12 -23.33 48.78 -35.30
N ASP A 13 -23.09 48.00 -36.24
CA ASP A 13 -23.63 47.71 -37.59
C ASP A 13 -22.67 48.18 -38.68
N THR A 14 -22.59 47.47 -39.72
CA THR A 14 -22.59 47.86 -41.13
C THR A 14 -21.50 47.26 -42.03
N LEU A 15 -22.06 46.42 -42.89
CA LEU A 15 -21.79 46.32 -44.37
C LEU A 15 -20.57 45.58 -44.92
N VAL A 16 -21.01 44.57 -45.64
CA VAL A 16 -20.34 43.86 -46.75
C VAL A 16 -20.02 44.86 -47.89
N PRO A 17 -18.96 44.63 -48.61
CA PRO A 17 -19.14 44.36 -50.05
C PRO A 17 -18.41 43.10 -50.57
N THR A 18 -19.14 42.43 -51.43
CA THR A 18 -18.79 41.54 -52.52
C THR A 18 -17.63 42.06 -53.33
N ASP A 19 -16.67 41.19 -53.70
CA ASP A 19 -16.23 41.10 -55.08
C ASP A 19 -15.39 39.84 -55.38
N THR A 20 -15.80 39.15 -56.35
CA THR A 20 -15.25 38.53 -57.59
C THR A 20 -14.03 37.61 -57.50
N PRO A 21 -14.12 36.42 -58.13
CA PRO A 21 -13.13 35.33 -58.06
C PRO A 21 -11.97 35.54 -59.04
N ALA A 22 -10.78 35.22 -58.64
CA ALA A 22 -9.62 35.07 -59.48
C ALA A 22 -9.14 33.60 -59.51
N PRO A 23 -8.36 33.18 -60.46
CA PRO A 23 -8.48 31.91 -61.16
C PRO A 23 -7.84 30.70 -60.42
N VAL A 24 -8.42 29.53 -60.69
CA VAL A 24 -7.98 28.21 -60.32
C VAL A 24 -6.57 27.92 -60.79
N ASP A 25 -5.67 27.73 -59.86
CA ASP A 25 -4.35 27.19 -60.13
C ASP A 25 -4.37 25.65 -59.94
N THR A 26 -3.74 25.04 -60.89
CA THR A 26 -3.74 23.60 -61.15
C THR A 26 -3.18 22.80 -60.00
N LEU A 27 -3.99 21.88 -59.48
CA LEU A 27 -3.60 20.88 -58.46
C LEU A 27 -2.51 19.94 -59.00
N ALA A 28 -1.35 19.97 -58.40
CA ALA A 28 -0.35 18.90 -58.50
C ALA A 28 -0.87 17.64 -57.77
N PRO A 29 -0.52 16.43 -58.23
CA PRO A 29 -1.03 15.18 -57.59
C PRO A 29 -0.47 15.02 -56.20
N ALA A 30 -1.39 14.78 -55.23
CA ALA A 30 -1.04 14.43 -53.89
C ALA A 30 -0.21 13.15 -53.86
N GLN A 31 0.96 13.23 -53.24
CA GLN A 31 1.73 12.06 -52.83
C GLN A 31 0.92 11.33 -51.76
N ILE A 32 0.61 10.07 -52.03
CA ILE A 32 0.06 9.14 -51.05
C ILE A 32 1.24 8.77 -50.14
N GLU A 33 1.26 9.33 -48.95
CA GLU A 33 2.13 8.85 -47.87
C GLU A 33 1.76 7.41 -47.56
N ALA A 34 2.77 6.55 -47.53
CA ALA A 34 2.64 5.16 -47.15
C ALA A 34 2.10 5.08 -45.71
N PRO A 35 1.29 4.05 -45.36
CA PRO A 35 0.82 3.89 -43.97
C PRO A 35 2.04 3.77 -43.05
N GLU A 36 2.11 4.61 -42.01
CA GLU A 36 3.03 4.42 -40.89
C GLU A 36 2.79 3.02 -40.31
N GLU A 37 3.84 2.20 -40.26
CA GLU A 37 3.84 0.94 -39.54
C GLU A 37 3.51 1.26 -38.09
N THR A 38 2.28 0.93 -37.67
CA THR A 38 1.88 0.91 -36.25
C THR A 38 2.72 -0.16 -35.60
N THR A 39 3.73 0.25 -34.83
CA THR A 39 4.41 -0.62 -33.88
C THR A 39 3.35 -1.28 -33.00
N PRO A 40 3.40 -2.62 -32.80
CA PRO A 40 2.50 -3.28 -31.88
C PRO A 40 2.62 -2.63 -30.50
N PRO A 41 1.53 -2.51 -29.72
CA PRO A 41 1.61 -2.04 -28.35
C PRO A 41 2.65 -2.88 -27.61
N GLU A 42 3.62 -2.22 -26.99
CA GLU A 42 4.57 -2.85 -26.10
C GLU A 42 3.74 -3.55 -25.01
N GLU A 43 3.84 -4.87 -24.94
CA GLU A 43 3.16 -5.69 -23.95
C GLU A 43 3.75 -5.28 -22.59
N VAL A 44 3.02 -4.39 -21.87
CA VAL A 44 3.39 -3.96 -20.54
C VAL A 44 3.39 -5.22 -19.68
N ALA A 45 4.56 -5.63 -19.19
CA ALA A 45 4.69 -6.75 -18.27
C ALA A 45 3.68 -6.58 -17.14
N PRO A 46 3.03 -7.67 -16.71
CA PRO A 46 2.02 -7.58 -15.65
C PRO A 46 2.66 -6.93 -14.43
N ASN A 47 2.05 -5.85 -13.93
CA ASN A 47 2.53 -5.10 -12.77
C ASN A 47 2.22 -5.84 -11.46
N THR A 48 2.14 -7.19 -11.53
CA THR A 48 1.83 -8.09 -10.43
C THR A 48 2.83 -9.24 -10.35
N ARG A 49 3.00 -9.78 -9.14
CA ARG A 49 3.80 -10.99 -8.85
C ARG A 49 3.01 -11.92 -7.93
N THR A 50 3.34 -13.19 -7.95
CA THR A 50 2.77 -14.16 -7.01
C THR A 50 3.65 -14.29 -5.78
N PHE A 51 3.02 -14.45 -4.62
CA PHE A 51 3.70 -14.69 -3.34
C PHE A 51 3.00 -15.84 -2.60
N THR A 52 3.79 -16.77 -2.04
CA THR A 52 3.24 -17.83 -1.20
C THR A 52 3.45 -17.49 0.26
N ASP A 53 2.35 -17.30 0.98
CA ASP A 53 2.37 -16.93 2.40
C ASP A 53 2.72 -18.12 3.31
N SER A 54 2.81 -17.86 4.62
CA SER A 54 3.25 -18.88 5.58
C SER A 54 2.19 -19.95 5.89
N ILE A 55 0.95 -19.73 5.49
CA ILE A 55 -0.16 -20.70 5.65
C ILE A 55 -0.50 -21.41 4.33
N GLY A 56 0.38 -21.25 3.32
CA GLY A 56 0.31 -22.00 2.05
C GLY A 56 -0.61 -21.40 0.99
N ARG A 57 -1.12 -20.18 1.18
CA ARG A 57 -1.91 -19.47 0.18
C ARG A 57 -0.99 -18.84 -0.86
N THR A 58 -1.38 -18.90 -2.12
CA THR A 58 -0.71 -18.17 -3.20
C THR A 58 -1.52 -16.93 -3.54
N VAL A 59 -0.94 -15.77 -3.35
CA VAL A 59 -1.59 -14.47 -3.46
C VAL A 59 -0.94 -13.68 -4.60
N GLU A 60 -1.75 -13.04 -5.43
CA GLU A 60 -1.29 -12.09 -6.44
C GLU A 60 -1.12 -10.72 -5.81
N LEU A 61 0.05 -10.14 -5.94
CA LEU A 61 0.45 -8.88 -5.32
C LEU A 61 0.97 -7.89 -6.37
N PRO A 62 0.88 -6.58 -6.13
CA PRO A 62 1.65 -5.61 -6.89
C PRO A 62 3.15 -5.94 -6.86
N THR A 63 3.85 -5.66 -7.95
CA THR A 63 5.31 -5.84 -8.02
C THR A 63 6.01 -4.96 -7.00
N GLU A 64 5.55 -3.71 -6.85
CA GLU A 64 5.99 -2.75 -5.84
C GLU A 64 4.84 -2.48 -4.88
N ILE A 65 5.12 -2.51 -3.59
CA ILE A 65 4.14 -2.27 -2.52
C ILE A 65 4.56 -1.01 -1.77
N GLU A 66 3.72 0.02 -1.82
CA GLU A 66 3.95 1.31 -1.18
C GLU A 66 2.99 1.59 -0.01
N LYS A 67 1.85 0.87 0.04
CA LYS A 67 0.79 1.09 1.00
C LYS A 67 0.42 -0.19 1.73
N VAL A 68 0.89 -0.30 2.95
CA VAL A 68 0.73 -1.50 3.80
C VAL A 68 -0.24 -1.22 4.93
N ALA A 69 -1.25 -2.07 5.07
CA ALA A 69 -2.11 -2.12 6.24
C ALA A 69 -1.72 -3.28 7.16
N VAL A 70 -1.98 -3.12 8.45
CA VAL A 70 -1.70 -4.13 9.47
C VAL A 70 -2.98 -4.81 9.93
N SER A 71 -2.90 -6.10 10.25
CA SER A 71 -4.05 -6.89 10.72
C SER A 71 -4.27 -6.84 12.23
N GLY A 72 -3.27 -6.41 12.98
CA GLY A 72 -3.32 -6.46 14.44
C GLY A 72 -2.09 -5.87 15.12
N PRO A 73 -2.06 -5.85 16.48
CA PRO A 73 -1.01 -5.17 17.24
C PRO A 73 0.41 -5.74 17.02
N LEU A 74 0.55 -7.05 16.83
CA LEU A 74 1.87 -7.64 16.54
C LEU A 74 2.37 -7.21 15.16
N ALA A 75 1.51 -7.28 14.14
CA ALA A 75 1.81 -6.79 12.80
C ALA A 75 2.18 -5.29 12.82
N GLN A 76 1.45 -4.48 13.62
CA GLN A 76 1.75 -3.05 13.80
C GLN A 76 3.19 -2.84 14.27
N ILE A 77 3.62 -3.52 15.33
CA ILE A 77 4.96 -3.32 15.91
C ILE A 77 6.04 -3.80 14.94
N VAL A 78 5.85 -4.99 14.34
CA VAL A 78 6.83 -5.60 13.44
C VAL A 78 7.01 -4.78 12.18
N LEU A 79 5.90 -4.37 11.55
CA LEU A 79 5.94 -3.59 10.31
C LEU A 79 6.33 -2.13 10.56
N PHE A 80 5.98 -1.56 11.71
CA PHE A 80 6.46 -0.24 12.09
C PHE A 80 7.99 -0.20 12.23
N ALA A 81 8.60 -1.27 12.75
CA ALA A 81 10.05 -1.37 12.82
C ALA A 81 10.71 -1.52 11.44
N LEU A 82 10.04 -2.19 10.50
CA LEU A 82 10.59 -2.49 9.17
C LEU A 82 10.33 -1.37 8.15
N CYS A 83 9.10 -0.91 8.04
CA CYS A 83 8.64 -0.04 6.95
C CYS A 83 7.63 1.02 7.42
N PRO A 84 7.98 1.89 8.40
CA PRO A 84 7.03 2.87 8.95
C PRO A 84 6.44 3.79 7.87
N ASP A 85 7.23 4.18 6.87
CA ASP A 85 6.81 5.09 5.78
C ASP A 85 5.77 4.47 4.83
N LYS A 86 5.65 3.15 4.81
CA LYS A 86 4.66 2.44 3.97
C LYS A 86 3.35 2.18 4.70
N LEU A 87 3.28 2.40 6.02
CA LEU A 87 2.06 2.14 6.78
C LEU A 87 0.98 3.17 6.49
N VAL A 88 -0.19 2.70 6.09
CA VAL A 88 -1.37 3.55 5.86
C VAL A 88 -2.37 3.56 7.02
N GLY A 89 -2.09 2.78 8.06
CA GLY A 89 -2.90 2.72 9.27
C GLY A 89 -2.30 1.75 10.30
N ILE A 90 -2.80 1.82 11.51
CA ILE A 90 -2.38 1.03 12.67
C ILE A 90 -3.55 0.23 13.23
N ALA A 91 -3.27 -0.85 13.93
CA ALA A 91 -4.31 -1.69 14.53
C ALA A 91 -5.05 -0.98 15.67
N SER A 92 -4.30 -0.24 16.48
CA SER A 92 -4.83 0.57 17.57
C SER A 92 -3.95 1.78 17.82
N ALA A 93 -4.55 2.85 18.34
CA ALA A 93 -3.83 4.07 18.68
C ALA A 93 -2.61 3.80 19.57
N TRP A 94 -1.57 4.57 19.34
CA TRP A 94 -0.42 4.57 20.22
C TRP A 94 -0.80 5.13 21.60
N ASP A 95 -0.14 4.64 22.64
CA ASP A 95 -0.28 5.24 23.98
C ASP A 95 0.14 6.72 23.95
N ALA A 96 -0.54 7.56 24.74
CA ALA A 96 -0.25 9.00 24.77
C ALA A 96 1.23 9.31 25.12
N SER A 97 1.92 8.43 25.84
CA SER A 97 3.34 8.59 26.14
C SER A 97 4.24 8.41 24.91
N ALA A 98 3.76 7.77 23.86
CA ALA A 98 4.50 7.56 22.62
C ALA A 98 4.63 8.85 21.77
N GLU A 99 3.76 9.84 21.95
CA GLU A 99 3.74 11.08 21.17
C GLU A 99 5.12 11.79 21.16
N GLN A 100 5.84 11.74 22.29
CA GLN A 100 7.15 12.35 22.42
C GLN A 100 8.28 11.62 21.67
N TYR A 101 8.05 10.38 21.23
CA TYR A 101 9.05 9.52 20.58
C TYR A 101 8.75 9.25 19.10
N LEU A 102 7.51 9.44 18.68
CA LEU A 102 7.09 9.19 17.30
C LEU A 102 6.96 10.51 16.55
N ALA A 103 7.35 10.49 15.27
CA ALA A 103 7.01 11.59 14.39
C ALA A 103 5.48 11.71 14.24
N THR A 104 5.00 12.93 14.06
CA THR A 104 3.56 13.25 14.06
C THR A 104 2.78 12.45 13.02
N GLU A 105 3.38 12.20 11.86
CA GLU A 105 2.80 11.39 10.78
C GLU A 105 2.53 9.95 11.19
N TYR A 106 3.41 9.33 11.96
CA TYR A 106 3.24 7.94 12.43
C TYR A 106 2.33 7.86 13.64
N TYR A 107 2.39 8.87 14.51
CA TYR A 107 1.55 8.92 15.72
C TYR A 107 0.07 9.05 15.37
N ASN A 108 -0.25 9.79 14.30
CA ASN A 108 -1.62 10.07 13.88
C ASN A 108 -2.14 9.18 12.74
N LEU A 109 -1.51 8.03 12.48
CA LEU A 109 -2.04 7.07 11.52
C LEU A 109 -3.45 6.62 11.92
N PRO A 110 -4.37 6.43 10.96
CA PRO A 110 -5.73 5.99 11.25
C PRO A 110 -5.76 4.59 11.86
N GLU A 111 -6.71 4.38 12.78
CA GLU A 111 -6.94 3.07 13.37
C GLU A 111 -7.75 2.19 12.43
N LEU A 112 -7.19 1.04 12.05
CA LEU A 112 -7.82 0.04 11.18
C LEU A 112 -8.59 -1.03 11.98
N GLY A 113 -8.34 -1.11 13.30
CA GLY A 113 -8.83 -2.23 14.10
C GLY A 113 -7.95 -3.48 13.93
N GLN A 114 -8.49 -4.65 14.30
CA GLN A 114 -7.70 -5.88 14.28
C GLN A 114 -8.51 -7.08 13.78
N LEU A 115 -7.86 -7.97 13.06
CA LEU A 115 -8.48 -9.20 12.52
C LEU A 115 -8.80 -10.19 13.65
N TYR A 116 -7.88 -10.33 14.60
CA TYR A 116 -8.03 -11.22 15.75
C TYR A 116 -7.80 -10.46 17.05
N GLY A 117 -8.65 -10.72 18.03
CA GLY A 117 -8.50 -10.16 19.38
C GLY A 117 -9.78 -9.52 19.90
N GLY A 118 -9.82 -9.22 21.19
CA GLY A 118 -11.03 -8.79 21.91
C GLY A 118 -11.25 -7.27 21.98
N GLN A 119 -10.47 -6.46 21.28
CA GLN A 119 -10.47 -5.00 21.42
C GLN A 119 -10.93 -4.26 20.14
N GLY A 120 -11.79 -4.86 19.36
CA GLY A 120 -12.34 -4.26 18.16
C GLY A 120 -12.17 -5.17 16.94
N GLU A 121 -13.05 -4.98 15.98
CA GLU A 121 -13.01 -5.68 14.71
C GLU A 121 -12.25 -4.82 13.69
N LEU A 122 -11.71 -5.46 12.65
CA LEU A 122 -11.09 -4.77 11.52
C LEU A 122 -12.14 -3.89 10.83
N ASN A 123 -11.87 -2.60 10.77
CA ASN A 123 -12.77 -1.62 10.15
C ASN A 123 -12.55 -1.60 8.64
N LEU A 124 -13.39 -2.33 7.90
CA LEU A 124 -13.27 -2.48 6.46
C LEU A 124 -13.49 -1.15 5.71
N GLU A 125 -14.31 -0.25 6.24
CA GLU A 125 -14.51 1.07 5.63
C GLU A 125 -13.24 1.91 5.71
N THR A 126 -12.62 1.98 6.89
CA THR A 126 -11.36 2.68 7.09
C THR A 126 -10.23 2.03 6.30
N LEU A 127 -10.18 0.69 6.25
CA LEU A 127 -9.21 -0.06 5.47
C LEU A 127 -9.31 0.27 3.97
N LEU A 128 -10.51 0.23 3.40
CA LEU A 128 -10.74 0.57 2.00
C LEU A 128 -10.40 2.04 1.70
N ALA A 129 -10.76 2.94 2.62
CA ALA A 129 -10.48 4.37 2.49
C ALA A 129 -8.98 4.69 2.60
N SER A 130 -8.17 3.84 3.27
CA SER A 130 -6.72 4.02 3.41
C SER A 130 -5.97 3.85 2.09
N GLY A 131 -6.57 3.16 1.12
CA GLY A 131 -5.95 2.82 -0.16
C GLY A 131 -4.83 1.80 -0.02
N ALA A 132 -4.89 0.94 0.99
CA ALA A 132 -3.94 -0.15 1.19
C ALA A 132 -3.84 -1.05 -0.05
N GLU A 133 -2.64 -1.42 -0.42
CA GLU A 133 -2.32 -2.34 -1.53
C GLU A 133 -2.20 -3.78 -1.04
N ILE A 134 -1.97 -3.94 0.26
CA ILE A 134 -1.86 -5.23 0.95
C ILE A 134 -2.23 -5.07 2.42
N VAL A 135 -2.79 -6.12 3.00
CA VAL A 135 -2.90 -6.29 4.46
C VAL A 135 -1.96 -7.42 4.89
N ILE A 136 -1.10 -7.14 5.86
CA ILE A 136 -0.16 -8.12 6.38
C ILE A 136 -0.56 -8.53 7.79
N ASP A 137 -0.77 -9.83 7.97
CA ASP A 137 -0.98 -10.48 9.25
C ASP A 137 0.30 -11.17 9.72
N VAL A 138 0.65 -10.99 10.99
CA VAL A 138 1.90 -11.52 11.58
C VAL A 138 1.60 -12.21 12.89
N GLY A 139 2.09 -13.43 13.04
CA GLY A 139 1.97 -14.19 14.27
C GLY A 139 1.76 -15.68 14.06
N GLU A 140 1.30 -16.38 15.09
CA GLU A 140 0.90 -17.77 14.98
C GLU A 140 -0.50 -17.86 14.35
N PRO A 141 -0.68 -18.64 13.28
CA PRO A 141 -1.96 -18.75 12.60
C PRO A 141 -2.99 -19.45 13.49
N LYS A 142 -4.22 -18.98 13.43
CA LYS A 142 -5.37 -19.70 13.98
C LYS A 142 -5.82 -20.79 13.01
N ASP A 143 -6.55 -21.77 13.51
CA ASP A 143 -7.09 -22.86 12.70
C ASP A 143 -7.98 -22.34 11.55
N SER A 144 -8.68 -21.22 11.76
CA SER A 144 -9.55 -20.58 10.76
C SER A 144 -8.82 -19.53 9.90
N ALA A 145 -7.50 -19.36 10.03
CA ALA A 145 -6.78 -18.24 9.41
C ALA A 145 -6.94 -18.20 7.87
N VAL A 146 -6.93 -19.35 7.20
CA VAL A 146 -7.11 -19.41 5.74
C VAL A 146 -8.51 -18.92 5.35
N GLU A 147 -9.55 -19.46 5.99
CA GLU A 147 -10.93 -19.11 5.68
C GLU A 147 -11.24 -17.64 6.01
N ASP A 148 -10.79 -17.15 7.16
CA ASP A 148 -10.99 -15.76 7.58
C ASP A 148 -10.33 -14.76 6.63
N ILE A 149 -9.07 -15.03 6.25
CA ILE A 149 -8.29 -14.17 5.36
C ILE A 149 -8.84 -14.23 3.93
N ASP A 150 -9.23 -15.40 3.41
CA ASP A 150 -9.84 -15.52 2.09
C ASP A 150 -11.16 -14.76 2.02
N ALA A 151 -12.00 -14.84 3.05
CA ALA A 151 -13.27 -14.12 3.10
C ALA A 151 -13.05 -12.59 3.11
N LEU A 152 -12.06 -12.10 3.85
CA LEU A 152 -11.73 -10.67 3.88
C LEU A 152 -11.14 -10.18 2.57
N GLN A 153 -10.28 -10.97 1.95
CA GLN A 153 -9.73 -10.67 0.62
C GLN A 153 -10.83 -10.61 -0.43
N GLU A 154 -11.79 -11.55 -0.41
CA GLU A 154 -12.96 -11.53 -1.32
C GLU A 154 -13.84 -10.30 -1.07
N GLN A 155 -14.06 -9.94 0.20
CA GLN A 155 -14.93 -8.81 0.57
C GLN A 155 -14.32 -7.45 0.24
N THR A 156 -13.00 -7.30 0.39
CA THR A 156 -12.31 -6.01 0.23
C THR A 156 -11.68 -5.83 -1.15
N GLY A 157 -11.36 -6.92 -1.83
CA GLY A 157 -10.54 -6.92 -3.04
C GLY A 157 -9.06 -6.57 -2.78
N ILE A 158 -8.66 -6.40 -1.52
CA ILE A 158 -7.26 -6.15 -1.13
C ILE A 158 -6.59 -7.50 -0.84
N PRO A 159 -5.39 -7.76 -1.35
CA PRO A 159 -4.66 -8.98 -1.01
C PRO A 159 -4.27 -9.00 0.47
N PHE A 160 -4.47 -10.14 1.11
CA PHE A 160 -4.05 -10.43 2.48
C PHE A 160 -2.95 -11.48 2.48
N VAL A 161 -1.91 -11.26 3.28
CA VAL A 161 -0.77 -12.18 3.42
C VAL A 161 -0.54 -12.46 4.89
N HIS A 162 -0.36 -13.75 5.25
CA HIS A 162 0.01 -14.15 6.60
C HIS A 162 1.49 -14.54 6.67
N VAL A 163 2.21 -13.98 7.65
CA VAL A 163 3.59 -14.34 7.97
C VAL A 163 3.64 -14.93 9.37
N THR A 164 3.81 -16.25 9.43
CA THR A 164 3.93 -16.97 10.70
C THR A 164 5.22 -16.61 11.40
N THR A 165 5.13 -16.32 12.70
CA THR A 165 6.30 -16.07 13.54
C THR A 165 6.04 -16.44 14.99
N THR A 166 7.14 -16.81 15.65
CA THR A 166 7.28 -16.94 17.10
C THR A 166 8.50 -16.10 17.53
N THR A 167 8.81 -16.06 18.82
CA THR A 167 10.03 -15.41 19.29
C THR A 167 11.30 -16.02 18.68
N GLU A 168 11.29 -17.33 18.44
CA GLU A 168 12.41 -18.08 17.86
C GLU A 168 12.60 -17.77 16.37
N THR A 169 11.51 -17.63 15.63
CA THR A 169 11.50 -17.48 14.17
C THR A 169 11.27 -16.04 13.70
N MET A 170 11.46 -15.07 14.58
CA MET A 170 11.23 -13.64 14.25
C MET A 170 12.22 -13.16 13.17
N GLY A 171 13.46 -13.65 13.17
CA GLY A 171 14.44 -13.37 12.12
C GLY A 171 13.94 -13.82 10.74
N ASP A 172 13.50 -15.08 10.64
CA ASP A 172 12.93 -15.61 9.39
C ASP A 172 11.69 -14.82 8.92
N ALA A 173 10.87 -14.37 9.87
CA ALA A 173 9.71 -13.54 9.55
C ALA A 173 10.13 -12.19 8.96
N TYR A 174 11.16 -11.53 9.51
CA TYR A 174 11.68 -10.28 8.95
C TYR A 174 12.24 -10.47 7.55
N HIS A 175 12.98 -11.56 7.26
CA HIS A 175 13.43 -11.84 5.89
C HIS A 175 12.27 -11.96 4.92
N LYS A 176 11.22 -12.71 5.28
CA LYS A 176 10.03 -12.86 4.45
C LYS A 176 9.28 -11.54 4.26
N LEU A 177 9.14 -10.74 5.31
CA LEU A 177 8.53 -9.41 5.24
C LEU A 177 9.36 -8.45 4.37
N GLY A 178 10.70 -8.47 4.49
CA GLY A 178 11.58 -7.66 3.67
C GLY A 178 11.47 -7.96 2.18
N GLU A 179 11.38 -9.26 1.81
CA GLU A 179 11.09 -9.67 0.43
C GLU A 179 9.71 -9.16 -0.02
N LEU A 180 8.72 -9.27 0.86
CA LEU A 180 7.35 -8.87 0.57
C LEU A 180 7.22 -7.38 0.29
N VAL A 181 7.80 -6.53 1.13
CA VAL A 181 7.68 -5.07 1.02
C VAL A 181 8.83 -4.38 0.28
N GLY A 182 9.79 -5.16 -0.27
CA GLY A 182 10.92 -4.63 -1.04
C GLY A 182 11.99 -3.93 -0.20
N MET A 183 12.16 -4.36 1.07
CA MET A 183 13.14 -3.79 2.01
C MET A 183 14.09 -4.85 2.60
N PRO A 184 14.83 -5.61 1.78
CA PRO A 184 15.63 -6.74 2.25
C PRO A 184 16.77 -6.31 3.19
N ASP A 185 17.42 -5.17 2.95
CA ASP A 185 18.55 -4.71 3.77
C ASP A 185 18.10 -4.34 5.20
N ALA A 186 17.00 -3.61 5.34
CA ALA A 186 16.42 -3.28 6.64
C ALA A 186 15.93 -4.53 7.37
N ALA A 187 15.36 -5.48 6.64
CA ALA A 187 14.90 -6.75 7.19
C ALA A 187 16.06 -7.59 7.71
N GLU A 188 17.20 -7.65 7.00
CA GLU A 188 18.42 -8.35 7.45
C GLU A 188 18.93 -7.78 8.79
N GLU A 189 18.97 -6.45 8.95
CA GLU A 189 19.40 -5.83 10.21
C GLU A 189 18.49 -6.21 11.38
N LEU A 190 17.17 -6.21 11.17
CA LEU A 190 16.19 -6.58 12.18
C LEU A 190 16.24 -8.08 12.49
N ALA A 191 16.38 -8.93 11.46
CA ALA A 191 16.52 -10.36 11.62
C ALA A 191 17.76 -10.72 12.45
N ALA A 192 18.90 -10.18 12.08
CA ALA A 192 20.16 -10.39 12.81
C ALA A 192 20.08 -9.89 14.27
N TYR A 193 19.33 -8.82 14.51
CA TYR A 193 19.08 -8.35 15.88
C TYR A 193 18.26 -9.37 16.68
N CYS A 194 17.14 -9.83 16.12
CA CYS A 194 16.25 -10.78 16.77
C CYS A 194 16.94 -12.10 17.10
N ASP A 195 17.67 -12.68 16.14
CA ASP A 195 18.39 -13.92 16.29
C ASP A 195 19.46 -13.83 17.36
N ARG A 196 20.20 -12.72 17.39
CA ARG A 196 21.21 -12.46 18.42
C ARG A 196 20.58 -12.38 19.81
N ILE A 197 19.48 -11.65 19.97
CA ILE A 197 18.80 -11.50 21.28
C ILE A 197 18.22 -12.84 21.72
N TYR A 198 17.62 -13.60 20.81
CA TYR A 198 17.10 -14.93 21.12
C TYR A 198 18.22 -15.87 21.61
N ALA A 199 19.34 -15.95 20.86
CA ALA A 199 20.48 -16.77 21.26
C ALA A 199 21.09 -16.37 22.60
N GLN A 200 21.20 -15.05 22.89
CA GLN A 200 21.67 -14.56 24.18
C GLN A 200 20.71 -14.92 25.32
N THR A 201 19.40 -14.85 25.08
CA THR A 201 18.39 -15.21 26.05
C THR A 201 18.43 -16.68 26.40
N LEU A 202 18.61 -17.58 25.41
CA LEU A 202 18.79 -19.00 25.62
C LEU A 202 20.04 -19.29 26.47
N ALA A 203 21.18 -18.67 26.10
CA ALA A 203 22.42 -18.85 26.86
C ALA A 203 22.30 -18.40 28.32
N LEU A 204 21.59 -17.31 28.57
CA LEU A 204 21.29 -16.85 29.93
C LEU A 204 20.37 -17.82 30.68
N ALA A 205 19.34 -18.33 30.02
CA ALA A 205 18.40 -19.29 30.62
C ALA A 205 19.08 -20.61 31.06
N GLU A 206 20.14 -21.04 30.36
CA GLU A 206 20.94 -22.19 30.75
C GLU A 206 21.77 -21.94 32.03
N CYS A 207 22.13 -20.67 32.28
CA CYS A 207 22.94 -20.28 33.45
C CYS A 207 22.10 -20.01 34.71
N VAL A 208 20.78 -19.86 34.58
CA VAL A 208 19.90 -19.58 35.71
C VAL A 208 19.42 -20.90 36.32
N GLU A 209 19.72 -21.14 37.61
CA GLU A 209 19.12 -22.24 38.36
C GLU A 209 17.61 -22.06 38.37
N LYS A 210 16.88 -23.10 37.93
CA LYS A 210 15.43 -23.10 38.00
C LYS A 210 15.03 -23.12 39.49
N VAL A 211 14.52 -22.02 39.97
CA VAL A 211 13.90 -21.94 41.28
C VAL A 211 12.56 -22.66 41.21
N ASN A 212 12.48 -23.81 41.86
CA ASN A 212 11.28 -24.62 41.97
C ASN A 212 10.42 -24.11 43.14
#